data_88b1158af4595bda0f362733c3efe4c0
#
_entry.id   88b1158af4595bda0f362733c3efe4c0
#
_cell.length_a   1.000
_cell.length_b   1.000
_cell.length_c   1.000
_cell.angle_alpha   90.00
_cell.angle_beta   90.00
_cell.angle_gamma   90.00
#
_symmetry.space_group_name_H-M   'P 1'
#
loop_
_entity.id
_entity.type
_entity.pdbx_description
1 polymer ?
#
loop_
_entity_poly.entity_id
_entity_poly.type
_entity_poly.pdbx_seq_one_letter_code
_entity_poly.pdbx_strand_id
1 'polypeptide(L)'
;MATNQSPSDPDALLSLVGRIKENYQEPPPSPPKRGKKRDFSALSFLLLAAVAVTLRTFSNSELRRLLEKDERLRQAIGFERAPHRTCIGRRLSKLVPEAEQQIALLGKQLVEEVKPEAEQPTISAIDGRMYKAQGPKWHKSDRQKSLVPEGLRNVDIESKWSKSGYRGWVQGYRLVVQGLAFPHPVPIFATWRPNNENEANIAIEALLANKLKVTDVLLGDETFGGGLFPYLYEEAGGWVLSPKQLPQERRSWKDDLYGYRKETIELLFQRIIQALGLKECQVKGEGRNGAFVLASVWLYQISFLTNYREGKPLTNIKDHLDCARWRIPSG
;
A
#
# COMPACT_ATOMS: atom_id res chain seq x y z
N MET A 1 -28.07 -4.88 -25.67
CA MET A 1 -27.88 -3.63 -24.96
C MET A 1 -26.42 -3.20 -25.17
N ALA A 2 -26.19 -2.18 -25.98
CA ALA A 2 -24.88 -1.69 -26.31
C ALA A 2 -24.33 -0.92 -25.11
N THR A 3 -23.26 -1.39 -24.50
CA THR A 3 -22.52 -0.69 -23.49
C THR A 3 -21.82 0.49 -24.15
N ASN A 4 -22.33 1.70 -23.95
CA ASN A 4 -21.65 2.94 -24.28
C ASN A 4 -20.29 2.96 -23.55
N GLN A 5 -19.23 2.55 -24.24
CA GLN A 5 -17.85 2.74 -23.80
C GLN A 5 -17.48 4.16 -24.17
N SER A 6 -17.44 5.07 -23.18
CA SER A 6 -16.80 6.37 -23.34
C SER A 6 -15.37 6.16 -23.85
N PRO A 7 -14.89 6.93 -24.82
CA PRO A 7 -13.50 6.85 -25.26
C PRO A 7 -12.59 7.15 -24.06
N SER A 8 -11.51 6.38 -23.91
CA SER A 8 -10.51 6.61 -22.88
C SER A 8 -9.94 8.01 -23.07
N ASP A 9 -10.14 8.87 -22.08
CA ASP A 9 -9.57 10.20 -22.07
C ASP A 9 -8.04 10.08 -21.93
N PRO A 10 -7.25 10.40 -22.96
CA PRO A 10 -5.79 10.34 -22.88
C PRO A 10 -5.22 11.31 -21.85
N ASP A 11 -5.99 12.31 -21.45
CA ASP A 11 -5.58 13.28 -20.45
C ASP A 11 -5.88 12.81 -19.02
N ALA A 12 -6.73 11.80 -18.83
CA ALA A 12 -7.06 11.26 -17.51
C ALA A 12 -5.82 10.72 -16.77
N LEU A 13 -4.93 10.02 -17.47
CA LEU A 13 -3.68 9.52 -16.88
C LEU A 13 -2.71 10.65 -16.54
N LEU A 14 -2.62 11.68 -17.38
CA LEU A 14 -1.80 12.86 -17.13
C LEU A 14 -2.36 13.67 -15.94
N SER A 15 -3.69 13.81 -15.86
CA SER A 15 -4.38 14.43 -14.73
C SER A 15 -4.10 13.66 -13.43
N LEU A 16 -4.12 12.33 -13.45
CA LEU A 16 -3.76 11.50 -12.30
C LEU A 16 -2.31 11.76 -11.86
N VAL A 17 -1.37 11.77 -12.81
CA VAL A 17 0.05 12.08 -12.53
C VAL A 17 0.20 13.48 -11.93
N GLY A 18 -0.55 14.47 -12.41
CA GLY A 18 -0.59 15.82 -11.84
C GLY A 18 -1.03 15.82 -10.39
N ARG A 19 -2.18 15.20 -10.09
CA ARG A 19 -2.70 15.08 -8.71
C ARG A 19 -1.74 14.36 -7.76
N ILE A 20 -1.04 13.32 -8.25
CA ILE A 20 -0.04 12.64 -7.43
C ILE A 20 1.11 13.59 -7.10
N LYS A 21 1.59 14.39 -8.07
CA LYS A 21 2.65 15.37 -7.83
C LYS A 21 2.26 16.45 -6.84
N GLU A 22 1.04 16.96 -6.92
CA GLU A 22 0.50 17.97 -6.01
C GLU A 22 0.44 17.48 -4.56
N ASN A 23 0.26 16.18 -4.36
CA ASN A 23 0.18 15.55 -3.03
C ASN A 23 1.50 14.88 -2.60
N TYR A 24 2.56 14.98 -3.41
CA TYR A 24 3.87 14.49 -3.03
C TYR A 24 4.54 15.44 -2.04
N GLN A 25 5.00 14.92 -0.92
CA GLN A 25 5.74 15.68 0.08
C GLN A 25 7.22 15.34 -0.05
N GLU A 26 8.02 16.36 -0.36
CA GLU A 26 9.47 16.16 -0.44
C GLU A 26 10.02 15.71 0.93
N PRO A 27 10.74 14.58 0.96
CA PRO A 27 11.38 14.17 2.20
C PRO A 27 12.44 15.20 2.62
N PRO A 28 12.71 15.34 3.93
CA PRO A 28 13.76 16.23 4.39
C PRO A 28 15.07 15.90 3.69
N PRO A 29 15.88 16.92 3.35
CA PRO A 29 17.11 16.73 2.62
C PRO A 29 18.04 15.76 3.36
N SER A 30 18.35 14.64 2.71
CA SER A 30 19.32 13.70 3.26
C SER A 30 20.74 14.21 2.99
N PRO A 31 21.70 13.95 3.89
CA PRO A 31 23.08 14.38 3.69
C PRO A 31 23.62 13.88 2.35
N PRO A 32 24.45 14.68 1.65
CA PRO A 32 24.93 14.31 0.32
C PRO A 32 25.72 13.02 0.39
N LYS A 33 25.24 12.00 -0.32
CA LYS A 33 25.96 10.74 -0.44
C LYS A 33 27.07 10.87 -1.48
N ARG A 34 28.27 10.42 -1.15
CA ARG A 34 29.37 10.29 -2.14
C ARG A 34 28.93 9.41 -3.31
N GLY A 35 29.16 9.82 -4.51
CA GLY A 35 28.88 9.05 -5.71
C GLY A 35 28.32 9.89 -6.87
N LYS A 36 28.15 9.25 -8.05
CA LYS A 36 27.57 9.90 -9.23
C LYS A 36 26.14 10.39 -8.93
N LYS A 37 25.84 11.63 -9.29
CA LYS A 37 24.48 12.18 -9.21
C LYS A 37 23.50 11.26 -9.97
N ARG A 38 22.38 10.96 -9.38
CA ARG A 38 21.37 10.09 -10.00
C ARG A 38 20.63 10.84 -11.09
N ASP A 39 20.55 10.24 -12.27
CA ASP A 39 19.88 10.84 -13.44
C ASP A 39 18.35 10.98 -13.25
N PHE A 40 17.75 10.23 -12.31
CA PHE A 40 16.30 10.17 -12.13
C PHE A 40 15.92 10.25 -10.64
N SER A 41 14.85 10.99 -10.33
CA SER A 41 14.35 11.19 -8.97
C SER A 41 13.63 9.94 -8.40
N ALA A 42 13.43 9.90 -7.09
CA ALA A 42 12.59 8.90 -6.44
C ALA A 42 11.11 9.11 -6.82
N LEU A 43 10.66 10.36 -6.87
CA LEU A 43 9.32 10.72 -7.30
C LEU A 43 8.98 10.17 -8.68
N SER A 44 9.89 10.27 -9.65
CA SER A 44 9.64 9.71 -10.99
C SER A 44 9.36 8.21 -10.95
N PHE A 45 10.02 7.44 -10.08
CA PHE A 45 9.74 6.01 -9.94
C PHE A 45 8.49 5.70 -9.12
N LEU A 46 8.12 6.54 -8.15
CA LEU A 46 6.81 6.45 -7.47
C LEU A 46 5.67 6.69 -8.44
N LEU A 47 5.77 7.72 -9.27
CA LEU A 47 4.82 8.01 -10.34
C LEU A 47 4.74 6.85 -11.34
N LEU A 48 5.89 6.29 -11.74
CA LEU A 48 5.91 5.12 -12.61
C LEU A 48 5.25 3.90 -11.95
N ALA A 49 5.44 3.67 -10.66
CA ALA A 49 4.77 2.60 -9.94
C ALA A 49 3.25 2.82 -9.87
N ALA A 50 2.80 4.05 -9.63
CA ALA A 50 1.39 4.42 -9.65
C ALA A 50 0.76 4.21 -11.05
N VAL A 51 1.42 4.66 -12.10
CA VAL A 51 1.00 4.41 -13.50
C VAL A 51 0.96 2.91 -13.80
N ALA A 52 1.97 2.14 -13.37
CA ALA A 52 2.02 0.70 -13.56
C ALA A 52 0.82 -0.01 -12.94
N VAL A 53 0.45 0.38 -11.72
CA VAL A 53 -0.72 -0.16 -11.01
C VAL A 53 -2.03 0.22 -11.73
N THR A 54 -2.19 1.48 -12.10
CA THR A 54 -3.37 1.98 -12.80
C THR A 54 -3.58 1.28 -14.13
N LEU A 55 -2.52 1.10 -14.93
CA LEU A 55 -2.56 0.42 -16.21
C LEU A 55 -2.43 -1.11 -16.10
N ARG A 56 -2.25 -1.65 -14.90
CA ARG A 56 -2.00 -3.08 -14.64
C ARG A 56 -0.82 -3.63 -15.43
N THR A 57 0.22 -2.83 -15.60
CA THR A 57 1.41 -3.14 -16.39
C THR A 57 2.62 -3.24 -15.44
N PHE A 58 3.05 -4.46 -15.14
CA PHE A 58 4.08 -4.73 -14.11
C PHE A 58 5.43 -5.18 -14.69
N SER A 59 5.49 -5.40 -16.00
CA SER A 59 6.73 -5.78 -16.69
C SER A 59 7.63 -4.56 -16.91
N ASN A 60 8.90 -4.65 -16.48
CA ASN A 60 9.87 -3.57 -16.70
C ASN A 60 10.07 -3.24 -18.20
N SER A 61 9.94 -4.24 -19.09
CA SER A 61 10.08 -4.05 -20.53
C SER A 61 8.86 -3.32 -21.10
N GLU A 62 7.65 -3.63 -20.63
CA GLU A 62 6.43 -2.95 -21.06
C GLU A 62 6.40 -1.51 -20.53
N LEU A 63 6.79 -1.29 -19.27
CA LEU A 63 6.91 0.06 -18.70
C LEU A 63 7.92 0.91 -19.49
N ARG A 64 9.04 0.32 -19.90
CA ARG A 64 10.00 1.01 -20.77
C ARG A 64 9.37 1.35 -22.11
N ARG A 65 8.73 0.41 -22.79
CA ARG A 65 8.04 0.65 -24.08
C ARG A 65 6.97 1.72 -23.97
N LEU A 66 6.20 1.75 -22.87
CA LEU A 66 5.24 2.79 -22.59
C LEU A 66 5.90 4.17 -22.57
N LEU A 67 7.00 4.32 -21.83
CA LEU A 67 7.74 5.58 -21.73
C LEU A 67 8.47 5.97 -23.04
N GLU A 68 8.82 5.00 -23.90
CA GLU A 68 9.39 5.25 -25.22
C GLU A 68 8.34 5.74 -26.23
N LYS A 69 7.11 5.19 -26.14
CA LYS A 69 6.02 5.52 -27.05
C LYS A 69 5.27 6.80 -26.68
N ASP A 70 5.12 7.06 -25.39
CA ASP A 70 4.37 8.22 -24.88
C ASP A 70 5.32 9.25 -24.26
N GLU A 71 5.68 10.25 -25.07
CA GLU A 71 6.54 11.34 -24.62
C GLU A 71 5.87 12.25 -23.60
N ARG A 72 4.56 12.52 -23.75
CA ARG A 72 3.82 13.37 -22.82
C ARG A 72 3.79 12.74 -21.42
N LEU A 73 3.50 11.43 -21.34
CA LEU A 73 3.53 10.67 -20.09
C LEU A 73 4.94 10.62 -19.50
N ARG A 74 5.95 10.37 -20.34
CA ARG A 74 7.36 10.34 -19.92
C ARG A 74 7.78 11.65 -19.27
N GLN A 75 7.49 12.77 -19.91
CA GLN A 75 7.77 14.11 -19.38
C GLN A 75 6.95 14.41 -18.12
N ALA A 76 5.65 14.07 -18.12
CA ALA A 76 4.80 14.24 -16.95
C ALA A 76 5.33 13.47 -15.73
N ILE A 77 5.87 12.26 -15.90
CA ILE A 77 6.52 11.48 -14.84
C ILE A 77 7.87 12.10 -14.42
N GLY A 78 8.49 12.92 -15.27
CA GLY A 78 9.77 13.57 -14.99
C GLY A 78 10.98 12.78 -15.49
N PHE A 79 10.81 12.01 -16.59
CA PHE A 79 11.91 11.35 -17.26
C PHE A 79 12.29 12.11 -18.55
N GLU A 80 13.51 12.63 -18.65
CA GLU A 80 14.04 13.21 -19.89
C GLU A 80 14.13 12.15 -20.99
N ARG A 81 14.51 10.94 -20.63
CA ARG A 81 14.57 9.76 -21.49
C ARG A 81 14.01 8.53 -20.79
N ALA A 82 13.52 7.56 -21.54
CA ALA A 82 13.05 6.30 -20.97
C ALA A 82 14.21 5.55 -20.30
N PRO A 83 14.10 5.24 -18.99
CA PRO A 83 15.12 4.48 -18.28
C PRO A 83 15.25 3.06 -18.85
N HIS A 84 16.46 2.50 -18.85
CA HIS A 84 16.64 1.11 -19.25
C HIS A 84 15.88 0.16 -18.32
N ARG A 85 15.36 -0.96 -18.83
CA ARG A 85 14.54 -1.95 -18.07
C ARG A 85 15.19 -2.42 -16.77
N THR A 86 16.52 -2.59 -16.74
CA THR A 86 17.26 -2.97 -15.54
C THR A 86 17.34 -1.83 -14.53
N CYS A 87 17.38 -0.59 -14.99
CA CYS A 87 17.29 0.59 -14.13
C CYS A 87 15.91 0.66 -13.48
N ILE A 88 14.84 0.48 -14.25
CA ILE A 88 13.45 0.43 -13.72
C ILE A 88 13.36 -0.64 -12.63
N GLY A 89 13.78 -1.88 -12.91
CA GLY A 89 13.70 -2.96 -11.92
C GLY A 89 14.49 -2.68 -10.65
N ARG A 90 15.74 -2.21 -10.76
CA ARG A 90 16.57 -1.88 -9.58
C ARG A 90 16.03 -0.70 -8.77
N ARG A 91 15.41 0.26 -9.43
CA ARG A 91 14.86 1.44 -8.73
C ARG A 91 13.55 1.08 -8.03
N LEU A 92 12.65 0.38 -8.71
CA LEU A 92 11.40 -0.11 -8.10
C LEU A 92 11.67 -1.03 -6.89
N SER A 93 12.69 -1.91 -6.97
CA SER A 93 13.00 -2.78 -5.83
C SER A 93 13.53 -2.05 -4.58
N LYS A 94 13.88 -0.79 -4.69
CA LYS A 94 14.38 0.05 -3.57
C LYS A 94 13.39 1.15 -3.15
N LEU A 95 12.16 1.10 -3.64
CA LEU A 95 11.20 2.19 -3.51
C LEU A 95 10.31 2.06 -2.26
N VAL A 96 10.30 0.89 -1.62
CA VAL A 96 9.44 0.62 -0.45
C VAL A 96 9.56 1.68 0.64
N PRO A 97 10.77 2.06 1.13
CA PRO A 97 10.88 3.05 2.20
C PRO A 97 10.29 4.42 1.84
N GLU A 98 10.49 4.85 0.58
CA GLU A 98 9.95 6.11 0.06
C GLU A 98 8.42 6.07 -0.03
N ALA A 99 7.86 4.96 -0.55
CA ALA A 99 6.42 4.78 -0.64
C ALA A 99 5.76 4.74 0.75
N GLU A 100 6.35 4.03 1.72
CA GLU A 100 5.90 4.02 3.11
C GLU A 100 5.91 5.42 3.72
N GLN A 101 6.95 6.21 3.45
CA GLN A 101 7.06 7.57 3.93
C GLN A 101 5.96 8.47 3.35
N GLN A 102 5.71 8.40 2.04
CA GLN A 102 4.65 9.17 1.39
C GLN A 102 3.26 8.81 1.94
N ILE A 103 2.98 7.53 2.15
CA ILE A 103 1.73 7.07 2.75
C ILE A 103 1.57 7.61 4.18
N ALA A 104 2.63 7.59 4.98
CA ALA A 104 2.58 8.09 6.35
C ALA A 104 2.41 9.62 6.41
N LEU A 105 3.07 10.37 5.52
CA LEU A 105 2.95 11.82 5.45
C LEU A 105 1.53 12.23 5.02
N LEU A 106 1.01 11.62 3.94
CA LEU A 106 -0.35 11.87 3.48
C LEU A 106 -1.39 11.38 4.49
N GLY A 107 -1.10 10.29 5.20
CA GLY A 107 -1.94 9.79 6.29
C GLY A 107 -2.07 10.77 7.45
N LYS A 108 -0.99 11.44 7.84
CA LYS A 108 -1.03 12.52 8.85
C LYS A 108 -1.91 13.68 8.38
N GLN A 109 -1.75 14.11 7.13
CA GLN A 109 -2.56 15.15 6.54
C GLN A 109 -4.06 14.76 6.50
N LEU A 110 -4.37 13.53 6.12
CA LEU A 110 -5.75 13.03 6.09
C LEU A 110 -6.39 13.06 7.48
N VAL A 111 -5.67 12.64 8.53
CA VAL A 111 -6.20 12.72 9.90
C VAL A 111 -6.48 14.17 10.31
N GLU A 112 -5.69 15.12 9.86
CA GLU A 112 -5.87 16.54 10.19
C GLU A 112 -7.02 17.19 9.38
N GLU A 113 -7.13 16.88 8.08
CA GLU A 113 -8.15 17.47 7.20
C GLU A 113 -9.55 16.84 7.40
N VAL A 114 -9.60 15.52 7.68
CA VAL A 114 -10.83 14.74 7.75
C VAL A 114 -11.22 14.50 9.22
N LYS A 115 -10.91 15.45 10.10
CA LYS A 115 -11.25 15.33 11.54
C LYS A 115 -12.76 15.13 11.73
N PRO A 116 -13.14 14.22 12.64
CA PRO A 116 -14.49 14.22 13.19
C PRO A 116 -14.75 15.56 13.91
N GLU A 117 -16.02 15.87 14.18
CA GLU A 117 -16.38 17.04 14.98
C GLU A 117 -15.60 17.05 16.31
N ALA A 118 -15.28 18.22 16.83
CA ALA A 118 -14.24 18.48 17.82
C ALA A 118 -14.27 17.66 19.13
N GLU A 119 -15.34 16.93 19.39
CA GLU A 119 -15.55 16.13 20.61
C GLU A 119 -15.56 14.61 20.35
N GLN A 120 -15.41 14.15 19.12
CA GLN A 120 -15.44 12.72 18.81
C GLN A 120 -14.05 12.11 18.84
N PRO A 121 -13.88 10.92 19.46
CA PRO A 121 -12.58 10.24 19.46
C PRO A 121 -12.15 9.83 18.05
N THR A 122 -10.87 9.92 17.79
CA THR A 122 -10.28 9.38 16.56
C THR A 122 -10.15 7.87 16.69
N ILE A 123 -10.82 7.14 15.80
CA ILE A 123 -10.82 5.68 15.80
C ILE A 123 -10.11 5.19 14.54
N SER A 124 -9.17 4.28 14.71
CA SER A 124 -8.51 3.59 13.61
C SER A 124 -8.52 2.07 13.81
N ALA A 125 -8.29 1.34 12.74
CA ALA A 125 -8.13 -0.11 12.80
C ALA A 125 -6.83 -0.53 12.11
N ILE A 126 -6.19 -1.59 12.62
CA ILE A 126 -4.96 -2.16 12.06
C ILE A 126 -5.12 -3.64 11.77
N ASP A 127 -4.58 -4.09 10.65
CA ASP A 127 -4.56 -5.50 10.28
C ASP A 127 -3.51 -5.78 9.20
N GLY A 128 -3.15 -7.05 9.03
CA GLY A 128 -2.21 -7.53 8.04
C GLY A 128 -2.86 -8.45 7.00
N ARG A 129 -2.56 -8.21 5.72
CA ARG A 129 -2.99 -9.07 4.62
C ARG A 129 -1.82 -9.77 3.96
N MET A 130 -1.90 -11.10 3.87
CA MET A 130 -0.91 -11.90 3.16
C MET A 130 -1.15 -11.88 1.64
N TYR A 131 -0.07 -11.68 0.90
CA TYR A 131 0.01 -11.75 -0.56
C TYR A 131 0.85 -12.95 -0.96
N LYS A 132 0.30 -13.82 -1.80
CA LYS A 132 0.99 -15.00 -2.31
C LYS A 132 2.05 -14.59 -3.33
N ALA A 133 3.27 -15.11 -3.17
CA ALA A 133 4.37 -14.89 -4.10
C ALA A 133 4.09 -15.52 -5.46
N GLN A 134 4.67 -14.93 -6.51
CA GLN A 134 4.64 -15.51 -7.86
C GLN A 134 5.65 -16.64 -8.02
N GLY A 135 5.30 -17.56 -8.91
CA GLY A 135 6.17 -18.65 -9.32
C GLY A 135 5.96 -19.94 -8.54
N PRO A 136 6.82 -20.95 -8.76
CA PRO A 136 6.76 -22.24 -8.10
C PRO A 136 6.90 -22.09 -6.59
N LYS A 137 6.22 -22.94 -5.84
CA LYS A 137 6.36 -23.01 -4.40
C LYS A 137 7.72 -23.65 -4.05
N TRP A 138 8.43 -23.00 -3.18
CA TRP A 138 9.64 -23.54 -2.58
C TRP A 138 9.26 -24.21 -1.27
N HIS A 139 9.43 -25.52 -1.18
CA HIS A 139 8.99 -26.29 -0.03
C HIS A 139 9.59 -25.74 1.28
N LYS A 140 8.78 -25.73 2.35
CA LYS A 140 9.18 -25.13 3.62
C LYS A 140 10.46 -25.75 4.20
N SER A 141 10.60 -27.08 4.13
CA SER A 141 11.76 -27.80 4.65
C SER A 141 13.05 -27.46 3.92
N ASP A 142 13.01 -27.35 2.58
CA ASP A 142 14.18 -27.01 1.77
C ASP A 142 14.61 -25.58 2.03
N ARG A 143 13.62 -24.72 2.25
CA ARG A 143 13.86 -23.33 2.55
C ARG A 143 14.48 -23.11 3.93
N GLN A 144 14.06 -23.87 4.94
CA GLN A 144 14.69 -23.83 6.27
C GLN A 144 16.16 -24.22 6.21
N LYS A 145 16.53 -25.09 5.26
CA LYS A 145 17.91 -25.50 4.98
C LYS A 145 18.63 -24.53 4.03
N SER A 146 17.99 -23.43 3.57
CA SER A 146 18.50 -22.53 2.55
C SER A 146 18.83 -23.21 1.21
N LEU A 147 18.22 -24.34 0.93
CA LEU A 147 18.45 -25.13 -0.28
C LEU A 147 17.38 -24.80 -1.31
N VAL A 148 17.79 -24.31 -2.48
CA VAL A 148 16.89 -24.22 -3.64
C VAL A 148 16.85 -25.61 -4.27
N PRO A 149 15.68 -26.27 -4.39
CA PRO A 149 15.57 -27.57 -5.01
C PRO A 149 16.16 -27.60 -6.43
N GLU A 150 16.90 -28.64 -6.74
CA GLU A 150 17.48 -28.82 -8.07
C GLU A 150 16.37 -28.82 -9.14
N GLY A 151 16.61 -28.11 -10.23
CA GLY A 151 15.62 -27.95 -11.32
C GLY A 151 14.50 -26.94 -11.06
N LEU A 152 14.35 -26.41 -9.85
CA LEU A 152 13.32 -25.39 -9.56
C LEU A 152 13.78 -24.02 -10.08
N ARG A 153 13.26 -23.65 -11.25
CA ARG A 153 13.56 -22.36 -11.87
C ARG A 153 12.53 -21.31 -11.51
N ASN A 154 12.93 -20.06 -11.52
CA ASN A 154 12.01 -18.95 -11.36
C ASN A 154 11.29 -18.84 -10.01
N VAL A 155 11.89 -19.33 -8.94
CA VAL A 155 11.38 -19.18 -7.57
C VAL A 155 11.56 -17.75 -7.08
N ASP A 156 10.61 -17.28 -6.27
CA ASP A 156 10.78 -16.05 -5.50
C ASP A 156 11.52 -16.36 -4.19
N ILE A 157 12.85 -16.15 -4.20
CA ILE A 157 13.73 -16.49 -3.09
C ILE A 157 13.57 -15.56 -1.87
N GLU A 158 13.06 -14.36 -2.06
CA GLU A 158 12.85 -13.38 -0.97
C GLU A 158 11.57 -13.65 -0.19
N SER A 159 10.57 -14.30 -0.82
CA SER A 159 9.28 -14.59 -0.19
C SER A 159 9.42 -15.52 1.01
N LYS A 160 8.62 -15.38 2.05
CA LYS A 160 8.66 -16.19 3.29
C LYS A 160 7.35 -16.92 3.54
N TRP A 161 7.44 -18.03 4.31
CA TRP A 161 6.27 -18.81 4.70
C TRP A 161 5.67 -18.29 6.01
N SER A 162 4.35 -18.19 6.05
CA SER A 162 3.59 -18.00 7.28
C SER A 162 2.30 -18.80 7.25
N LYS A 163 1.75 -19.10 8.41
CA LYS A 163 0.47 -19.79 8.55
C LYS A 163 -0.66 -18.76 8.71
N SER A 164 -1.63 -18.78 7.83
CA SER A 164 -2.89 -18.06 7.99
C SER A 164 -3.92 -19.00 8.61
N GLY A 165 -4.71 -18.53 9.57
CA GLY A 165 -5.82 -19.29 10.13
C GLY A 165 -6.82 -19.73 9.08
N TYR A 166 -7.07 -18.86 8.08
CA TYR A 166 -8.04 -19.09 7.01
C TYR A 166 -7.47 -19.80 5.76
N ARG A 167 -6.22 -19.48 5.36
CA ARG A 167 -5.62 -19.95 4.09
C ARG A 167 -4.59 -21.07 4.25
N GLY A 168 -4.31 -21.48 5.49
CA GLY A 168 -3.22 -22.40 5.76
C GLY A 168 -1.85 -21.75 5.52
N TRP A 169 -0.90 -22.53 4.98
CA TRP A 169 0.46 -22.04 4.72
C TRP A 169 0.53 -21.20 3.44
N VAL A 170 0.97 -19.95 3.58
CA VAL A 170 1.14 -18.99 2.48
C VAL A 170 2.59 -18.60 2.35
N GLN A 171 3.19 -18.83 1.18
CA GLN A 171 4.49 -18.29 0.80
C GLN A 171 4.31 -16.93 0.16
N GLY A 172 4.94 -15.88 0.68
CA GLY A 172 4.81 -14.55 0.11
C GLY A 172 5.22 -13.44 1.05
N TYR A 173 4.41 -12.39 1.03
CA TYR A 173 4.64 -11.13 1.72
C TYR A 173 3.38 -10.66 2.42
N ARG A 174 3.52 -9.65 3.24
CA ARG A 174 2.43 -9.08 4.04
C ARG A 174 2.36 -7.57 3.85
N LEU A 175 1.16 -7.08 3.66
CA LEU A 175 0.83 -5.67 3.77
C LEU A 175 0.15 -5.45 5.12
N VAL A 176 0.74 -4.61 5.98
CA VAL A 176 0.09 -4.15 7.22
C VAL A 176 -0.43 -2.75 6.95
N VAL A 177 -1.70 -2.50 7.28
CA VAL A 177 -2.37 -1.22 7.08
C VAL A 177 -3.02 -0.77 8.38
N GLN A 178 -2.85 0.51 8.72
CA GLN A 178 -3.72 1.20 9.67
C GLN A 178 -4.68 2.09 8.87
N GLY A 179 -5.96 1.96 9.12
CA GLY A 179 -7.01 2.76 8.49
C GLY A 179 -7.75 3.60 9.52
N LEU A 180 -8.01 4.87 9.21
CA LEU A 180 -8.95 5.70 9.96
C LEU A 180 -10.36 5.15 9.74
N ALA A 181 -11.17 5.05 10.80
CA ALA A 181 -12.53 4.52 10.71
C ALA A 181 -13.56 5.59 10.37
N PHE A 182 -13.37 6.79 10.89
CA PHE A 182 -14.27 7.91 10.77
C PHE A 182 -13.66 9.11 10.04
N PRO A 183 -14.43 9.89 9.27
CA PRO A 183 -15.83 9.68 8.89
C PRO A 183 -16.03 8.57 7.86
N HIS A 184 -14.97 8.16 7.17
CA HIS A 184 -14.96 7.05 6.21
C HIS A 184 -13.62 6.32 6.23
N PRO A 185 -13.60 5.01 5.98
CA PRO A 185 -12.38 4.22 5.96
C PRO A 185 -11.37 4.73 4.94
N VAL A 186 -10.21 5.17 5.43
CA VAL A 186 -9.07 5.60 4.62
C VAL A 186 -7.76 5.11 5.24
N PRO A 187 -6.81 4.54 4.46
CA PRO A 187 -5.52 4.15 4.99
C PRO A 187 -4.73 5.39 5.43
N ILE A 188 -4.13 5.33 6.62
CA ILE A 188 -3.28 6.41 7.17
C ILE A 188 -1.83 5.95 7.39
N PHE A 189 -1.59 4.65 7.36
CA PHE A 189 -0.28 4.03 7.39
C PHE A 189 -0.34 2.72 6.62
N ALA A 190 0.74 2.36 5.94
CA ALA A 190 0.94 1.04 5.37
C ALA A 190 2.41 0.69 5.32
N THR A 191 2.72 -0.60 5.48
CA THR A 191 4.07 -1.14 5.35
C THR A 191 4.05 -2.52 4.70
N TRP A 192 5.14 -2.84 3.96
CA TRP A 192 5.30 -4.10 3.25
C TRP A 192 6.46 -4.89 3.81
N ARG A 193 6.19 -6.13 4.21
CA ARG A 193 7.17 -7.01 4.90
C ARG A 193 7.10 -8.45 4.40
N PRO A 194 8.14 -9.26 4.64
CA PRO A 194 8.07 -10.70 4.50
C PRO A 194 6.97 -11.32 5.38
N ASN A 195 6.33 -12.39 4.89
CA ASN A 195 5.20 -13.01 5.59
C ASN A 195 5.50 -13.58 6.98
N ASN A 196 6.76 -13.91 7.27
CA ASN A 196 7.17 -14.50 8.54
C ASN A 196 7.35 -13.49 9.69
N GLU A 197 7.26 -12.20 9.41
CA GLU A 197 7.31 -11.19 10.45
C GLU A 197 5.97 -11.08 11.19
N ASN A 198 6.05 -10.90 12.51
CA ASN A 198 4.85 -10.74 13.34
C ASN A 198 4.27 -9.34 13.18
N GLU A 199 2.95 -9.23 13.01
CA GLU A 199 2.25 -7.96 12.77
C GLU A 199 2.39 -6.97 13.92
N ALA A 200 2.32 -7.45 15.17
CA ALA A 200 2.52 -6.58 16.32
C ALA A 200 3.95 -6.03 16.41
N ASN A 201 4.97 -6.84 16.05
CA ASN A 201 6.35 -6.35 16.00
C ASN A 201 6.53 -5.29 14.90
N ILE A 202 5.93 -5.50 13.73
CA ILE A 202 5.92 -4.51 12.65
C ILE A 202 5.26 -3.20 13.12
N ALA A 203 4.16 -3.29 13.86
CA ALA A 203 3.48 -2.12 14.41
C ALA A 203 4.32 -1.41 15.49
N ILE A 204 5.04 -2.16 16.34
CA ILE A 204 5.98 -1.59 17.33
C ILE A 204 7.09 -0.82 16.60
N GLU A 205 7.73 -1.41 15.60
CA GLU A 205 8.77 -0.73 14.83
C GLU A 205 8.24 0.55 14.17
N ALA A 206 7.03 0.50 13.62
CA ALA A 206 6.40 1.66 13.00
C ALA A 206 6.04 2.76 14.02
N LEU A 207 5.58 2.38 15.20
CA LEU A 207 5.27 3.30 16.31
C LEU A 207 6.54 3.99 16.79
N LEU A 208 7.58 3.25 17.08
CA LEU A 208 8.88 3.78 17.53
C LEU A 208 9.55 4.67 16.47
N ALA A 209 9.34 4.37 15.19
CA ALA A 209 9.82 5.20 14.08
C ALA A 209 8.91 6.41 13.77
N ASN A 210 7.87 6.66 14.58
CA ASN A 210 6.87 7.72 14.37
C ASN A 210 6.19 7.69 12.99
N LYS A 211 6.03 6.48 12.43
CA LYS A 211 5.31 6.23 11.18
C LYS A 211 3.86 5.84 11.41
N LEU A 212 3.59 5.03 12.45
CA LEU A 212 2.24 4.68 12.86
C LEU A 212 1.59 5.90 13.53
N LYS A 213 0.36 6.25 13.13
CA LYS A 213 -0.36 7.37 13.75
C LYS A 213 -1.05 6.88 15.02
N VAL A 214 -0.77 7.52 16.15
CA VAL A 214 -1.52 7.29 17.39
C VAL A 214 -2.89 7.96 17.26
N THR A 215 -3.93 7.18 17.50
CA THR A 215 -5.35 7.60 17.55
C THR A 215 -5.90 7.29 18.94
N ASP A 216 -6.99 7.93 19.34
CA ASP A 216 -7.58 7.70 20.67
C ASP A 216 -7.90 6.23 20.88
N VAL A 217 -8.42 5.55 19.83
CA VAL A 217 -8.68 4.10 19.85
C VAL A 217 -8.12 3.43 18.60
N LEU A 218 -7.34 2.37 18.81
CA LEU A 218 -6.87 1.47 17.76
C LEU A 218 -7.55 0.10 17.90
N LEU A 219 -8.27 -0.30 16.88
CA LEU A 219 -8.94 -1.60 16.80
C LEU A 219 -7.99 -2.61 16.13
N GLY A 220 -7.61 -3.67 16.85
CA GLY A 220 -6.74 -4.74 16.34
C GLY A 220 -7.32 -6.12 16.52
N ASP A 221 -6.77 -7.14 15.86
CA ASP A 221 -7.08 -8.53 16.18
C ASP A 221 -6.35 -8.98 17.47
N GLU A 222 -6.44 -10.27 17.80
CA GLU A 222 -5.80 -10.83 19.00
C GLU A 222 -4.28 -10.64 19.02
N THR A 223 -3.64 -10.52 17.84
CA THR A 223 -2.18 -10.31 17.70
C THR A 223 -1.77 -8.98 18.30
N PHE A 224 -2.58 -7.94 18.11
CA PHE A 224 -2.30 -6.60 18.62
C PHE A 224 -2.74 -6.39 20.07
N GLY A 225 -3.61 -7.26 20.61
CA GLY A 225 -4.15 -7.14 21.97
C GLY A 225 -3.26 -7.70 23.08
N GLY A 226 -2.04 -8.13 22.78
CA GLY A 226 -1.13 -8.71 23.76
C GLY A 226 0.31 -8.25 23.62
N GLY A 227 1.12 -8.56 24.63
CA GLY A 227 2.54 -8.24 24.63
C GLY A 227 2.84 -6.75 24.81
N LEU A 228 3.92 -6.30 24.20
CA LEU A 228 4.47 -4.95 24.37
C LEU A 228 3.69 -3.88 23.58
N PHE A 229 3.01 -4.24 22.50
CA PHE A 229 2.37 -3.25 21.61
C PHE A 229 1.30 -2.41 22.29
N PRO A 230 0.29 -2.98 23.01
CA PRO A 230 -0.70 -2.17 23.70
C PRO A 230 -0.09 -1.20 24.69
N TYR A 231 0.88 -1.65 25.49
CA TYR A 231 1.57 -0.81 26.46
C TYR A 231 2.25 0.41 25.80
N LEU A 232 3.03 0.18 24.74
CA LEU A 232 3.70 1.27 24.02
C LEU A 232 2.70 2.22 23.33
N TYR A 233 1.56 1.70 22.89
CA TYR A 233 0.53 2.52 22.27
C TYR A 233 -0.19 3.40 23.30
N GLU A 234 -0.43 2.88 24.51
CA GLU A 234 -0.99 3.62 25.64
C GLU A 234 -0.01 4.70 26.15
N GLU A 235 1.28 4.39 26.26
CA GLU A 235 2.32 5.37 26.58
C GLU A 235 2.37 6.52 25.53
N ALA A 236 2.03 6.21 24.29
CA ALA A 236 1.95 7.22 23.22
C ALA A 236 0.62 8.01 23.21
N GLY A 237 -0.30 7.74 24.15
CA GLY A 237 -1.55 8.48 24.36
C GLY A 237 -2.78 7.89 23.66
N GLY A 238 -2.71 6.66 23.12
CA GLY A 238 -3.85 5.96 22.53
C GLY A 238 -4.28 4.74 23.33
N TRP A 239 -5.33 4.07 22.90
CA TRP A 239 -5.80 2.84 23.51
C TRP A 239 -6.02 1.74 22.45
N VAL A 240 -5.57 0.51 22.74
CA VAL A 240 -5.76 -0.65 21.86
C VAL A 240 -6.96 -1.46 22.33
N LEU A 241 -7.94 -1.66 21.45
CA LEU A 241 -9.07 -2.55 21.68
C LEU A 241 -8.95 -3.78 20.77
N SER A 242 -8.86 -4.95 21.37
CA SER A 242 -8.82 -6.25 20.71
C SER A 242 -9.83 -7.23 21.35
N PRO A 243 -10.09 -8.40 20.76
CA PRO A 243 -10.97 -9.40 21.35
C PRO A 243 -10.62 -9.79 22.78
N LYS A 244 -9.34 -9.69 23.17
CA LYS A 244 -8.89 -10.00 24.54
C LYS A 244 -9.42 -9.04 25.61
N GLN A 245 -9.78 -7.82 25.21
CA GLN A 245 -10.34 -6.81 26.10
C GLN A 245 -11.87 -6.78 26.08
N LEU A 246 -12.51 -7.62 25.24
CA LEU A 246 -13.97 -7.72 25.18
C LEU A 246 -14.48 -8.61 26.32
N PRO A 247 -15.60 -8.25 26.98
CA PRO A 247 -16.23 -9.09 28.00
C PRO A 247 -16.79 -10.36 27.36
N GLN A 248 -16.63 -11.51 28.03
CA GLN A 248 -17.08 -12.81 27.50
C GLN A 248 -18.59 -13.06 27.69
N GLU A 249 -19.22 -12.41 28.68
CA GLU A 249 -20.54 -12.80 29.13
C GLU A 249 -21.70 -11.92 28.65
N ARG A 250 -21.46 -10.69 28.24
CA ARG A 250 -22.50 -9.77 27.73
C ARG A 250 -21.94 -8.82 26.70
N ARG A 251 -22.76 -8.57 25.66
CA ARG A 251 -22.48 -7.49 24.70
C ARG A 251 -22.38 -6.15 25.42
N SER A 252 -21.32 -5.42 25.14
CA SER A 252 -20.99 -4.13 25.72
C SER A 252 -20.77 -3.08 24.63
N TRP A 253 -20.69 -1.81 25.01
CA TRP A 253 -20.29 -0.76 24.08
C TRP A 253 -18.93 -1.02 23.39
N LYS A 254 -18.04 -1.80 24.02
CA LYS A 254 -16.76 -2.23 23.42
C LYS A 254 -16.98 -3.14 22.22
N ASP A 255 -18.00 -4.00 22.25
CA ASP A 255 -18.33 -4.87 21.12
C ASP A 255 -18.84 -4.06 19.93
N ASP A 256 -19.67 -3.04 20.19
CA ASP A 256 -20.16 -2.15 19.16
C ASP A 256 -19.01 -1.34 18.54
N LEU A 257 -18.12 -0.80 19.37
CA LEU A 257 -16.92 -0.11 18.93
C LEU A 257 -15.98 -1.04 18.12
N TYR A 258 -15.77 -2.26 18.60
CA TYR A 258 -14.95 -3.24 17.90
C TYR A 258 -15.54 -3.65 16.53
N GLY A 259 -16.85 -3.56 16.38
CA GLY A 259 -17.54 -3.80 15.11
C GLY A 259 -17.01 -2.91 13.97
N TYR A 260 -16.62 -1.67 14.26
CA TYR A 260 -16.02 -0.77 13.27
C TYR A 260 -14.72 -1.30 12.64
N ARG A 261 -14.01 -2.23 13.32
CA ARG A 261 -12.82 -2.86 12.74
C ARG A 261 -13.13 -3.53 11.40
N LYS A 262 -14.20 -4.33 11.36
CA LYS A 262 -14.61 -5.03 10.14
C LYS A 262 -14.99 -4.06 9.02
N GLU A 263 -15.76 -3.04 9.37
CA GLU A 263 -16.20 -2.03 8.42
C GLU A 263 -15.07 -1.12 7.94
N THR A 264 -13.98 -1.01 8.70
CA THR A 264 -12.81 -0.23 8.34
C THR A 264 -11.81 -1.04 7.53
N ILE A 265 -11.11 -1.97 8.19
CA ILE A 265 -9.89 -2.54 7.61
C ILE A 265 -10.17 -3.62 6.56
N GLU A 266 -11.20 -4.44 6.76
CA GLU A 266 -11.58 -5.43 5.75
C GLU A 266 -12.11 -4.75 4.49
N LEU A 267 -12.90 -3.69 4.67
CA LEU A 267 -13.41 -2.88 3.57
C LEU A 267 -12.29 -2.15 2.82
N LEU A 268 -11.28 -1.62 3.51
CA LEU A 268 -10.11 -1.01 2.90
C LEU A 268 -9.35 -2.02 2.02
N PHE A 269 -9.03 -3.19 2.55
CA PHE A 269 -8.38 -4.23 1.76
C PHE A 269 -9.21 -4.64 0.53
N GLN A 270 -10.51 -4.80 0.71
CA GLN A 270 -11.42 -5.13 -0.40
C GLN A 270 -11.40 -4.04 -1.48
N ARG A 271 -11.51 -2.78 -1.09
CA ARG A 271 -11.53 -1.63 -2.02
C ARG A 271 -10.20 -1.46 -2.75
N ILE A 272 -9.06 -1.53 -2.06
CA ILE A 272 -7.73 -1.47 -2.67
C ILE A 272 -7.58 -2.58 -3.72
N ILE A 273 -8.01 -3.81 -3.38
CA ILE A 273 -7.93 -4.94 -4.31
C ILE A 273 -8.89 -4.77 -5.49
N GLN A 274 -10.13 -4.36 -5.26
CA GLN A 274 -11.13 -4.21 -6.31
C GLN A 274 -10.80 -3.06 -7.26
N ALA A 275 -10.34 -1.92 -6.72
CA ALA A 275 -9.99 -0.76 -7.52
C ALA A 275 -8.75 -1.01 -8.39
N LEU A 276 -7.74 -1.68 -7.84
CA LEU A 276 -6.42 -1.77 -8.43
C LEU A 276 -6.01 -3.19 -8.87
N GLY A 277 -6.85 -4.19 -8.57
CA GLY A 277 -6.67 -5.56 -9.07
C GLY A 277 -5.51 -6.36 -8.47
N LEU A 278 -4.92 -5.87 -7.37
CA LEU A 278 -3.77 -6.50 -6.72
C LEU A 278 -4.19 -7.54 -5.67
N LYS A 279 -4.65 -8.71 -6.12
CA LYS A 279 -4.98 -9.83 -5.21
C LYS A 279 -3.75 -10.58 -4.71
N GLU A 280 -2.75 -10.71 -5.56
CA GLU A 280 -1.51 -11.48 -5.35
C GLU A 280 -0.33 -10.67 -5.87
N CYS A 281 0.90 -11.10 -5.56
CA CYS A 281 2.10 -10.50 -6.13
C CYS A 281 2.09 -10.59 -7.65
N GLN A 282 2.45 -9.51 -8.34
CA GLN A 282 2.44 -9.44 -9.80
C GLN A 282 3.80 -9.78 -10.41
N VAL A 283 4.84 -9.68 -9.62
CA VAL A 283 6.22 -9.93 -10.01
C VAL A 283 6.95 -10.70 -8.91
N LYS A 284 8.19 -11.11 -9.15
CA LYS A 284 9.05 -11.69 -8.11
C LYS A 284 9.86 -10.62 -7.40
N GLY A 285 10.18 -10.91 -6.15
CA GLY A 285 10.97 -10.05 -5.28
C GLY A 285 10.15 -9.12 -4.42
N GLU A 286 10.60 -8.97 -3.18
CA GLU A 286 9.94 -8.20 -2.13
C GLU A 286 9.77 -6.74 -2.54
N GLY A 287 10.87 -6.08 -2.88
CA GLY A 287 10.86 -4.63 -3.09
C GLY A 287 10.02 -4.18 -4.28
N ARG A 288 9.98 -4.96 -5.40
CA ARG A 288 9.14 -4.59 -6.55
C ARG A 288 7.64 -4.79 -6.27
N ASN A 289 7.28 -5.89 -5.60
CA ASN A 289 5.89 -6.10 -5.19
C ASN A 289 5.47 -5.03 -4.19
N GLY A 290 6.34 -4.72 -3.22
CA GLY A 290 6.09 -3.65 -2.26
C GLY A 290 5.88 -2.30 -2.92
N ALA A 291 6.69 -1.93 -3.92
CA ALA A 291 6.51 -0.70 -4.66
C ALA A 291 5.12 -0.59 -5.30
N PHE A 292 4.62 -1.66 -5.93
CA PHE A 292 3.29 -1.66 -6.56
C PHE A 292 2.16 -1.69 -5.55
N VAL A 293 2.27 -2.51 -4.51
CA VAL A 293 1.23 -2.62 -3.47
C VAL A 293 1.13 -1.32 -2.67
N LEU A 294 2.25 -0.73 -2.28
CA LEU A 294 2.24 0.56 -1.56
C LEU A 294 1.79 1.72 -2.48
N ALA A 295 2.17 1.72 -3.76
CA ALA A 295 1.63 2.69 -4.71
C ALA A 295 0.10 2.58 -4.81
N SER A 296 -0.48 1.39 -4.68
CA SER A 296 -1.93 1.22 -4.66
C SER A 296 -2.59 1.83 -3.42
N VAL A 297 -1.96 1.71 -2.26
CA VAL A 297 -2.44 2.36 -1.02
C VAL A 297 -2.35 3.88 -1.16
N TRP A 298 -1.25 4.39 -1.67
CA TRP A 298 -1.05 5.83 -1.88
C TRP A 298 -2.04 6.41 -2.88
N LEU A 299 -2.30 5.72 -4.00
CA LEU A 299 -3.35 6.10 -4.96
C LEU A 299 -4.73 6.15 -4.32
N TYR A 300 -5.04 5.21 -3.43
CA TYR A 300 -6.29 5.23 -2.67
C TYR A 300 -6.40 6.50 -1.82
N GLN A 301 -5.35 6.84 -1.06
CA GLN A 301 -5.32 8.06 -0.23
C GLN A 301 -5.52 9.32 -1.07
N ILE A 302 -4.82 9.45 -2.20
CA ILE A 302 -4.92 10.61 -3.10
C ILE A 302 -6.32 10.73 -3.68
N SER A 303 -6.90 9.62 -4.14
CA SER A 303 -8.26 9.60 -4.68
C SER A 303 -9.30 9.96 -3.63
N PHE A 304 -9.13 9.46 -2.40
CA PHE A 304 -9.99 9.80 -1.27
C PHE A 304 -9.91 11.30 -0.94
N LEU A 305 -8.70 11.84 -0.80
CA LEU A 305 -8.49 13.25 -0.50
C LEU A 305 -9.03 14.16 -1.59
N THR A 306 -8.87 13.78 -2.86
CA THR A 306 -9.43 14.50 -4.00
C THR A 306 -10.97 14.54 -3.91
N ASN A 307 -11.61 13.38 -3.66
CA ASN A 307 -13.07 13.32 -3.50
C ASN A 307 -13.54 14.18 -2.32
N TYR A 308 -12.81 14.13 -1.20
CA TYR A 308 -13.13 14.90 -0.01
C TYR A 308 -13.12 16.41 -0.31
N ARG A 309 -12.06 16.90 -0.93
CA ARG A 309 -11.93 18.32 -1.29
C ARG A 309 -12.92 18.80 -2.36
N GLU A 310 -13.31 17.91 -3.25
CA GLU A 310 -14.28 18.17 -4.31
C GLU A 310 -15.75 17.95 -3.86
N GLY A 311 -16.01 17.54 -2.63
CA GLY A 311 -17.35 17.21 -2.12
C GLY A 311 -18.00 16.02 -2.84
N LYS A 312 -17.19 15.12 -3.40
CA LYS A 312 -17.64 13.91 -4.11
C LYS A 312 -17.79 12.73 -3.13
N PRO A 313 -18.59 11.70 -3.49
CA PRO A 313 -18.68 10.50 -2.67
C PRO A 313 -17.31 9.86 -2.45
N LEU A 314 -16.89 9.76 -1.18
CA LEU A 314 -15.53 9.34 -0.79
C LEU A 314 -15.18 7.91 -1.22
N THR A 315 -16.21 7.10 -1.49
CA THR A 315 -16.06 5.70 -1.93
C THR A 315 -15.79 5.55 -3.43
N ASN A 316 -15.97 6.60 -4.22
CA ASN A 316 -15.82 6.59 -5.67
C ASN A 316 -14.35 6.67 -6.11
N ILE A 317 -13.50 5.86 -5.49
CA ILE A 317 -12.06 5.80 -5.80
C ILE A 317 -11.81 5.43 -7.27
N LYS A 318 -12.67 4.59 -7.86
CA LYS A 318 -12.53 4.11 -9.24
C LYS A 318 -12.58 5.22 -10.28
N ASP A 319 -13.34 6.27 -10.02
CA ASP A 319 -13.52 7.37 -10.97
C ASP A 319 -12.18 8.08 -11.29
N HIS A 320 -11.25 8.08 -10.33
CA HIS A 320 -9.92 8.62 -10.49
C HIS A 320 -8.90 7.63 -11.09
N LEU A 321 -9.24 6.34 -11.09
CA LEU A 321 -8.34 5.25 -11.48
C LEU A 321 -8.77 4.58 -12.80
N ASP A 322 -9.93 4.93 -13.35
CA ASP A 322 -10.47 4.34 -14.58
C ASP A 322 -9.73 4.79 -15.87
N CYS A 323 -8.55 5.41 -15.68
CA CYS A 323 -7.54 5.58 -16.73
C CYS A 323 -7.07 4.22 -17.32
N ALA A 324 -7.46 3.11 -16.71
CA ALA A 324 -7.01 1.75 -17.03
C ALA A 324 -7.50 1.21 -18.39
N ARG A 325 -8.32 1.96 -19.12
CA ARG A 325 -8.74 1.58 -20.49
C ARG A 325 -7.82 2.13 -21.58
N TRP A 326 -6.74 2.79 -21.19
CA TRP A 326 -5.73 3.21 -22.15
C TRP A 326 -5.05 1.98 -22.72
N ARG A 327 -5.52 1.54 -23.89
CA ARG A 327 -4.82 0.50 -24.65
C ARG A 327 -3.69 1.18 -25.41
N ILE A 328 -2.48 0.70 -25.17
CA ILE A 328 -1.36 1.01 -26.07
C ILE A 328 -1.83 0.68 -27.47
N PRO A 329 -1.87 1.63 -28.42
CA PRO A 329 -2.23 1.30 -29.80
C PRO A 329 -1.35 0.14 -30.26
N SER A 330 -1.99 -0.97 -30.62
CA SER A 330 -1.32 -2.09 -31.26
C SER A 330 -0.74 -1.55 -32.59
N GLY A 331 0.58 -1.31 -32.59
CA GLY A 331 1.32 -0.97 -33.79
C GLY A 331 1.72 -2.20 -34.54
#